data_56579da41853824dc9eab0f5548bb29f
#
_entry.id   56579da41853824dc9eab0f5548bb29f
#
_cell.length_a   1.000
_cell.length_b   1.000
_cell.length_c   1.000
_cell.angle_alpha   90.00
_cell.angle_beta   90.00
_cell.angle_gamma   90.00
#
_symmetry.space_group_name_H-M   'P 1'
#
loop_
_entity.id
_entity.type
_entity.pdbx_description
1 polymer ?
#
loop_
_entity_poly.entity_id
_entity_poly.type
_entity_poly.pdbx_seq_one_letter_code
_entity_poly.pdbx_strand_id
1 'polypeptide(L)'
;MLSPKTLKYLRLTHRYVSFICAGILFVYLLSGFLLNHRKEFTFMNQKKERTVDYIFQLPANKDDFTEADARKIISDLSCNPDLYNRFSLSKNKLTIFGKEQLVIKLDATSQQAFIKEMHRPAFLTALNKLHRNPGSLWTITSDAFLLLMFILLITGLLIVPGKKGLWGIGGILTIIGILIPILILSRIHMSEPTRRY
;
A
#
# COMPACT_ATOMS: atom_id res chain seq x y z
N MET A 1 36.94 0.57 -23.46
CA MET A 1 36.08 -0.58 -23.80
C MET A 1 36.28 -1.70 -22.78
N LEU A 2 35.24 -2.35 -22.35
CA LEU A 2 35.33 -3.51 -21.42
C LEU A 2 36.00 -4.70 -22.17
N SER A 3 36.77 -5.51 -21.44
CA SER A 3 37.39 -6.70 -22.01
C SER A 3 36.35 -7.74 -22.41
N PRO A 4 36.60 -8.62 -23.38
CA PRO A 4 35.69 -9.69 -23.78
C PRO A 4 35.33 -10.62 -22.58
N LYS A 5 36.29 -10.86 -21.70
CA LYS A 5 36.08 -11.65 -20.48
C LYS A 5 35.11 -10.94 -19.52
N THR A 6 35.28 -9.66 -19.27
CA THR A 6 34.39 -8.84 -18.42
C THR A 6 32.96 -8.83 -18.96
N LEU A 7 32.78 -8.67 -20.28
CA LEU A 7 31.47 -8.72 -20.93
C LEU A 7 30.79 -10.10 -20.76
N LYS A 8 31.55 -11.18 -20.85
CA LYS A 8 31.04 -12.54 -20.62
C LYS A 8 30.49 -12.68 -19.19
N TYR A 9 31.26 -12.23 -18.18
CA TYR A 9 30.81 -12.30 -16.78
C TYR A 9 29.62 -11.39 -16.51
N LEU A 10 29.58 -10.18 -17.04
CA LEU A 10 28.42 -9.28 -16.91
C LEU A 10 27.16 -9.92 -17.48
N ARG A 11 27.21 -10.54 -18.66
CA ARG A 11 26.06 -11.22 -19.26
C ARG A 11 25.62 -12.42 -18.44
N LEU A 12 26.56 -13.16 -17.88
CA LEU A 12 26.28 -14.33 -17.05
C LEU A 12 25.59 -13.89 -15.74
N THR A 13 26.16 -12.92 -15.05
CA THR A 13 25.59 -12.35 -13.81
C THR A 13 24.21 -11.77 -14.07
N HIS A 14 24.05 -10.91 -15.07
CA HIS A 14 22.77 -10.34 -15.41
C HIS A 14 21.71 -11.40 -15.65
N ARG A 15 22.02 -12.43 -16.43
CA ARG A 15 21.10 -13.52 -16.75
C ARG A 15 20.62 -14.27 -15.50
N TYR A 16 21.55 -14.68 -14.64
CA TYR A 16 21.17 -15.48 -13.46
C TYR A 16 20.44 -14.64 -12.41
N VAL A 17 20.90 -13.42 -12.16
CA VAL A 17 20.22 -12.51 -11.25
C VAL A 17 18.82 -12.14 -11.77
N SER A 18 18.63 -12.00 -13.10
CA SER A 18 17.32 -11.77 -13.70
C SER A 18 16.33 -12.90 -13.38
N PHE A 19 16.77 -14.16 -13.49
CA PHE A 19 15.90 -15.29 -13.15
C PHE A 19 15.51 -15.31 -11.65
N ILE A 20 16.46 -15.03 -10.76
CA ILE A 20 16.18 -14.96 -9.32
C ILE A 20 15.18 -13.84 -9.02
N CYS A 21 15.37 -12.68 -9.65
CA CYS A 21 14.51 -11.52 -9.41
C CYS A 21 13.13 -11.61 -10.07
N ALA A 22 12.98 -12.39 -11.14
CA ALA A 22 11.77 -12.41 -11.97
C ALA A 22 10.50 -12.71 -11.18
N GLY A 23 10.52 -13.68 -10.27
CA GLY A 23 9.36 -14.03 -9.45
C GLY A 23 8.91 -12.91 -8.52
N ILE A 24 9.85 -12.32 -7.77
CA ILE A 24 9.55 -11.21 -6.85
C ILE A 24 9.11 -9.98 -7.63
N LEU A 25 9.80 -9.66 -8.74
CA LEU A 25 9.44 -8.55 -9.60
C LEU A 25 8.03 -8.68 -10.16
N PHE A 26 7.63 -9.87 -10.59
CA PHE A 26 6.26 -10.14 -11.07
C PHE A 26 5.22 -9.86 -9.99
N VAL A 27 5.46 -10.31 -8.75
CA VAL A 27 4.56 -10.03 -7.61
C VAL A 27 4.46 -8.52 -7.34
N TYR A 28 5.58 -7.80 -7.39
CA TYR A 28 5.60 -6.34 -7.20
C TYR A 28 4.87 -5.60 -8.32
N LEU A 29 5.06 -6.00 -9.57
CA LEU A 29 4.36 -5.42 -10.72
C LEU A 29 2.85 -5.62 -10.60
N LEU A 30 2.42 -6.85 -10.28
CA LEU A 30 1.00 -7.16 -10.10
C LEU A 30 0.40 -6.37 -8.94
N SER A 31 1.08 -6.36 -7.78
CA SER A 31 0.60 -5.63 -6.61
C SER A 31 0.57 -4.12 -6.83
N GLY A 32 1.57 -3.55 -7.51
CA GLY A 32 1.62 -2.14 -7.87
C GLY A 32 0.48 -1.74 -8.81
N PHE A 33 0.22 -2.56 -9.84
CA PHE A 33 -0.91 -2.35 -10.75
C PHE A 33 -2.25 -2.34 -9.99
N LEU A 34 -2.49 -3.34 -9.16
CA LEU A 34 -3.72 -3.42 -8.36
C LEU A 34 -3.88 -2.25 -7.36
N LEU A 35 -2.77 -1.76 -6.81
CA LEU A 35 -2.77 -0.59 -5.92
C LEU A 35 -3.11 0.71 -6.67
N ASN A 36 -2.53 0.91 -7.85
CA ASN A 36 -2.80 2.09 -8.67
C ASN A 36 -4.27 2.14 -9.12
N HIS A 37 -4.83 0.99 -9.47
CA HIS A 37 -6.20 0.85 -9.95
C HIS A 37 -7.20 0.41 -8.86
N ARG A 38 -6.86 0.60 -7.59
CA ARG A 38 -7.69 0.15 -6.46
C ARG A 38 -9.12 0.68 -6.45
N LYS A 39 -9.38 1.82 -7.09
CA LYS A 39 -10.71 2.40 -7.22
C LYS A 39 -11.55 1.67 -8.26
N GLU A 40 -10.92 1.18 -9.31
CA GLU A 40 -11.56 0.45 -10.40
C GLU A 40 -11.92 -0.98 -9.97
N PHE A 41 -11.09 -1.58 -9.11
CA PHE A 41 -11.33 -2.90 -8.52
C PHE A 41 -12.25 -2.88 -7.28
N THR A 42 -13.04 -1.82 -7.10
CA THR A 42 -14.01 -1.75 -5.98
C THR A 42 -15.10 -2.81 -6.04
N PHE A 43 -15.39 -3.37 -7.23
CA PHE A 43 -16.31 -4.50 -7.39
C PHE A 43 -15.85 -5.78 -6.68
N MET A 44 -14.55 -5.92 -6.42
CA MET A 44 -14.00 -7.03 -5.62
C MET A 44 -14.19 -6.82 -4.11
N ASN A 45 -14.53 -5.61 -3.68
CA ASN A 45 -14.79 -5.31 -2.28
C ASN A 45 -16.27 -5.51 -1.99
N GLN A 46 -16.61 -6.52 -1.22
CA GLN A 46 -17.97 -6.68 -0.72
C GLN A 46 -18.22 -5.64 0.38
N LYS A 47 -19.01 -4.62 0.07
CA LYS A 47 -19.50 -3.66 1.05
C LYS A 47 -20.80 -4.23 1.63
N LYS A 48 -20.79 -4.48 2.92
CA LYS A 48 -21.99 -4.73 3.70
C LYS A 48 -22.31 -3.47 4.50
N GLU A 49 -23.42 -2.83 4.20
CA GLU A 49 -23.93 -1.70 4.97
C GLU A 49 -25.27 -2.12 5.56
N ARG A 50 -25.39 -1.98 6.88
CA ARG A 50 -26.65 -2.29 7.60
C ARG A 50 -26.89 -1.24 8.66
N THR A 51 -28.16 -0.91 8.87
CA THR A 51 -28.62 -0.07 9.98
C THR A 51 -29.40 -0.97 10.93
N VAL A 52 -29.11 -0.86 12.21
CA VAL A 52 -29.75 -1.62 13.27
C VAL A 52 -30.19 -0.63 14.35
N ASP A 53 -31.37 -0.82 14.91
CA ASP A 53 -31.77 -0.06 16.08
C ASP A 53 -30.93 -0.48 17.27
N TYR A 54 -30.27 0.46 17.91
CA TYR A 54 -29.38 0.23 19.03
C TYR A 54 -29.50 1.36 20.05
N ILE A 55 -30.05 1.03 21.23
CA ILE A 55 -30.19 2.00 22.30
C ILE A 55 -28.82 2.30 22.89
N PHE A 56 -28.39 3.53 22.75
CA PHE A 56 -27.10 3.98 23.18
C PHE A 56 -27.19 5.32 23.89
N GLN A 57 -26.55 5.43 25.05
CA GLN A 57 -26.35 6.69 25.76
C GLN A 57 -24.93 7.19 25.50
N LEU A 58 -24.82 8.42 25.04
CA LEU A 58 -23.53 9.06 24.85
C LEU A 58 -22.87 9.30 26.21
N PRO A 59 -21.59 8.96 26.37
CA PRO A 59 -20.82 9.35 27.54
C PRO A 59 -20.72 10.88 27.61
N ALA A 60 -20.81 11.43 28.81
CA ALA A 60 -20.74 12.88 29.03
C ALA A 60 -19.37 13.46 28.61
N ASN A 61 -18.30 12.72 28.88
CA ASN A 61 -16.95 13.08 28.50
C ASN A 61 -16.31 11.95 27.65
N LYS A 62 -15.30 12.30 26.86
CA LYS A 62 -14.55 11.34 26.06
C LYS A 62 -13.81 10.32 26.93
N ASP A 63 -13.38 10.74 28.11
CA ASP A 63 -12.59 9.92 29.04
C ASP A 63 -13.45 8.88 29.78
N ASP A 64 -14.77 9.05 29.78
CA ASP A 64 -15.72 8.08 30.36
C ASP A 64 -15.99 6.89 29.43
N PHE A 65 -15.49 6.92 28.20
CA PHE A 65 -15.66 5.85 27.22
C PHE A 65 -14.34 5.13 26.95
N THR A 66 -14.33 3.85 27.25
CA THR A 66 -13.11 3.01 27.18
C THR A 66 -13.07 2.14 25.93
N GLU A 67 -11.89 1.56 25.65
CA GLU A 67 -11.76 0.52 24.63
C GLU A 67 -12.66 -0.70 24.90
N ALA A 68 -12.85 -1.06 26.17
CA ALA A 68 -13.71 -2.17 26.57
C ALA A 68 -15.16 -1.92 26.16
N ASP A 69 -15.66 -0.70 26.36
CA ASP A 69 -17.01 -0.31 25.95
C ASP A 69 -17.17 -0.36 24.43
N ALA A 70 -16.17 0.11 23.69
CA ALA A 70 -16.17 0.03 22.23
C ALA A 70 -16.20 -1.42 21.74
N ARG A 71 -15.40 -2.31 22.35
CA ARG A 71 -15.38 -3.75 22.01
C ARG A 71 -16.70 -4.43 22.34
N LYS A 72 -17.33 -4.06 23.45
CA LYS A 72 -18.65 -4.56 23.83
C LYS A 72 -19.70 -4.18 22.79
N ILE A 73 -19.75 -2.91 22.38
CA ILE A 73 -20.68 -2.44 21.32
C ILE A 73 -20.45 -3.19 20.01
N ILE A 74 -19.19 -3.41 19.62
CA ILE A 74 -18.87 -4.19 18.41
C ILE A 74 -19.42 -5.61 18.52
N SER A 75 -19.28 -6.24 19.68
CA SER A 75 -19.80 -7.58 19.95
C SER A 75 -21.32 -7.62 19.94
N ASP A 76 -22.00 -6.67 20.59
CA ASP A 76 -23.46 -6.56 20.64
C ASP A 76 -24.06 -6.41 19.24
N LEU A 77 -23.35 -5.74 18.34
CA LEU A 77 -23.73 -5.58 16.94
C LEU A 77 -23.32 -6.76 16.04
N SER A 78 -22.95 -7.91 16.63
CA SER A 78 -22.53 -9.14 15.94
C SER A 78 -21.33 -8.93 15.00
N CYS A 79 -20.44 -8.03 15.37
CA CYS A 79 -19.15 -7.83 14.70
C CYS A 79 -18.01 -8.40 15.57
N ASN A 80 -16.85 -8.65 14.95
CA ASN A 80 -15.70 -9.17 15.69
C ASN A 80 -15.03 -8.05 16.53
N PRO A 81 -15.00 -8.14 17.87
CA PRO A 81 -14.41 -7.12 18.75
C PRO A 81 -12.89 -6.96 18.59
N ASP A 82 -12.19 -7.97 18.06
CA ASP A 82 -10.74 -7.90 17.79
C ASP A 82 -10.39 -6.94 16.65
N LEU A 83 -11.39 -6.57 15.86
CA LEU A 83 -11.24 -5.57 14.82
C LEU A 83 -11.15 -4.15 15.34
N TYR A 84 -11.43 -3.89 16.63
CA TYR A 84 -11.31 -2.55 17.19
C TYR A 84 -9.96 -1.89 16.91
N ASN A 85 -9.97 -0.62 16.59
CA ASN A 85 -8.77 0.19 16.39
C ASN A 85 -8.82 1.49 17.21
N ARG A 86 -9.85 2.31 17.02
CA ARG A 86 -10.04 3.59 17.72
C ARG A 86 -11.50 4.01 17.70
N PHE A 87 -11.85 4.98 18.53
CA PHE A 87 -13.14 5.65 18.46
C PHE A 87 -13.00 7.17 18.35
N SER A 88 -14.04 7.82 17.92
CA SER A 88 -14.18 9.28 17.89
C SER A 88 -15.56 9.67 18.39
N LEU A 89 -15.61 10.55 19.38
CA LEU A 89 -16.84 11.10 19.93
C LEU A 89 -17.09 12.50 19.36
N SER A 90 -18.29 12.74 18.90
CA SER A 90 -18.79 14.03 18.43
C SER A 90 -20.11 14.34 19.16
N LYS A 91 -20.61 15.59 19.09
CA LYS A 91 -21.75 16.10 19.91
C LYS A 91 -22.90 15.10 20.14
N ASN A 92 -23.33 14.37 19.11
CA ASN A 92 -24.45 13.40 19.20
C ASN A 92 -24.12 12.05 18.57
N LYS A 93 -22.84 11.80 18.23
CA LYS A 93 -22.44 10.62 17.45
C LYS A 93 -21.16 10.01 18.01
N LEU A 94 -21.18 8.71 18.21
CA LEU A 94 -19.99 7.92 18.46
C LEU A 94 -19.63 7.18 17.18
N THR A 95 -18.40 7.33 16.72
CA THR A 95 -17.88 6.56 15.57
C THR A 95 -16.76 5.64 16.05
N ILE A 96 -16.95 4.36 15.88
CA ILE A 96 -15.95 3.33 16.17
C ILE A 96 -15.32 2.93 14.84
N PHE A 97 -14.00 3.02 14.76
CA PHE A 97 -13.21 2.60 13.62
C PHE A 97 -12.54 1.27 13.95
N GLY A 98 -12.76 0.29 13.10
CA GLY A 98 -12.13 -1.01 13.19
C GLY A 98 -11.04 -1.21 12.12
N LYS A 99 -10.27 -2.28 12.31
CA LYS A 99 -9.42 -2.86 11.26
C LYS A 99 -10.32 -3.34 10.11
N GLU A 100 -9.73 -3.67 8.97
CA GLU A 100 -10.47 -4.16 7.79
C GLU A 100 -11.59 -3.24 7.29
N GLN A 101 -11.48 -1.93 7.60
CA GLN A 101 -12.45 -0.89 7.21
C GLN A 101 -13.85 -1.07 7.85
N LEU A 102 -13.92 -1.71 9.02
CA LEU A 102 -15.12 -1.66 9.85
C LEU A 102 -15.32 -0.22 10.34
N VAL A 103 -16.50 0.32 10.11
CA VAL A 103 -16.92 1.62 10.64
C VAL A 103 -18.32 1.47 11.22
N ILE A 104 -18.45 1.74 12.52
CA ILE A 104 -19.76 1.75 13.21
C ILE A 104 -20.02 3.19 13.62
N LYS A 105 -21.13 3.75 13.17
CA LYS A 105 -21.60 5.08 13.56
C LYS A 105 -22.86 4.92 14.39
N LEU A 106 -22.80 5.34 15.64
CA LEU A 106 -23.92 5.37 16.56
C LEU A 106 -24.44 6.80 16.64
N ASP A 107 -25.73 6.97 16.41
CA ASP A 107 -26.40 8.26 16.53
C ASP A 107 -27.34 8.21 17.75
N ALA A 108 -27.00 8.98 18.77
CA ALA A 108 -27.78 9.00 20.00
C ALA A 108 -29.18 9.65 19.83
N THR A 109 -29.38 10.43 18.78
CA THR A 109 -30.67 11.07 18.50
C THR A 109 -31.65 10.11 17.86
N SER A 110 -31.19 9.32 16.88
CA SER A 110 -32.05 8.35 16.17
C SER A 110 -32.03 6.96 16.83
N GLN A 111 -31.18 6.74 17.83
CA GLN A 111 -30.96 5.42 18.45
C GLN A 111 -30.68 4.32 17.44
N GLN A 112 -29.87 4.66 16.44
CA GLN A 112 -29.50 3.76 15.36
C GLN A 112 -27.99 3.59 15.25
N ALA A 113 -27.57 2.37 14.95
CA ALA A 113 -26.21 2.01 14.62
C ALA A 113 -26.11 1.76 13.11
N PHE A 114 -25.35 2.59 12.41
CA PHE A 114 -24.97 2.36 11.02
C PHE A 114 -23.65 1.59 11.00
N ILE A 115 -23.67 0.39 10.46
CA ILE A 115 -22.52 -0.52 10.39
C ILE A 115 -22.11 -0.64 8.95
N LYS A 116 -20.87 -0.34 8.70
CA LYS A 116 -20.22 -0.51 7.39
C LYS A 116 -19.05 -1.46 7.52
N GLU A 117 -19.18 -2.61 6.89
CA GLU A 117 -18.13 -3.61 6.76
C GLU A 117 -17.65 -3.66 5.31
N MET A 118 -16.35 -3.74 5.11
CA MET A 118 -15.78 -3.94 3.79
C MET A 118 -14.90 -5.18 3.79
N HIS A 119 -15.42 -6.23 3.20
CA HIS A 119 -14.69 -7.48 3.03
C HIS A 119 -13.86 -7.43 1.76
N ARG A 120 -12.54 -7.51 1.91
CA ARG A 120 -11.60 -7.60 0.78
C ARG A 120 -11.17 -9.04 0.61
N PRO A 121 -11.03 -9.52 -0.64
CA PRO A 121 -10.44 -10.83 -0.88
C PRO A 121 -9.06 -10.96 -0.21
N ALA A 122 -8.84 -12.07 0.47
CA ALA A 122 -7.60 -12.32 1.22
C ALA A 122 -6.35 -12.15 0.34
N PHE A 123 -6.43 -12.54 -0.93
CA PHE A 123 -5.37 -12.40 -1.91
C PHE A 123 -4.96 -10.93 -2.12
N LEU A 124 -5.93 -10.01 -2.34
CA LEU A 124 -5.65 -8.58 -2.52
C LEU A 124 -5.07 -7.96 -1.24
N THR A 125 -5.57 -8.40 -0.09
CA THR A 125 -5.06 -7.94 1.22
C THR A 125 -3.61 -8.41 1.42
N ALA A 126 -3.29 -9.65 1.07
CA ALA A 126 -1.95 -10.20 1.16
C ALA A 126 -0.96 -9.47 0.23
N LEU A 127 -1.33 -9.27 -1.04
CA LEU A 127 -0.49 -8.51 -2.00
C LEU A 127 -0.22 -7.08 -1.53
N ASN A 128 -1.25 -6.39 -1.04
CA ASN A 128 -1.12 -5.05 -0.51
C ASN A 128 -0.25 -4.99 0.76
N LYS A 129 -0.32 -6.03 1.60
CA LYS A 129 0.52 -6.17 2.79
C LYS A 129 1.99 -6.37 2.41
N LEU A 130 2.27 -7.24 1.44
CA LEU A 130 3.63 -7.44 0.91
C LEU A 130 4.22 -6.15 0.34
N HIS A 131 3.43 -5.39 -0.41
CA HIS A 131 3.90 -4.12 -1.00
C HIS A 131 4.23 -3.05 0.06
N ARG A 132 3.59 -3.07 1.23
CA ARG A 132 3.75 -2.09 2.31
C ARG A 132 4.64 -2.54 3.46
N ASN A 133 5.48 -3.56 3.27
CA ASN A 133 6.36 -4.10 4.29
C ASN A 133 5.63 -4.67 5.53
N PRO A 134 5.32 -5.96 5.53
CA PRO A 134 4.56 -6.60 6.61
C PRO A 134 5.35 -6.90 7.89
N GLY A 135 6.68 -6.73 7.90
CA GLY A 135 7.50 -7.00 9.08
C GLY A 135 8.99 -7.17 8.79
N SER A 136 9.79 -7.38 9.85
CA SER A 136 11.25 -7.39 9.79
C SER A 136 11.84 -8.42 8.82
N LEU A 137 11.28 -9.62 8.77
CA LEU A 137 11.74 -10.65 7.82
C LEU A 137 11.56 -10.19 6.37
N TRP A 138 10.42 -9.54 6.08
CA TRP A 138 10.17 -9.00 4.76
C TRP A 138 11.09 -7.82 4.43
N THR A 139 11.43 -6.99 5.42
CA THR A 139 12.40 -5.89 5.24
C THR A 139 13.73 -6.42 4.75
N ILE A 140 14.29 -7.45 5.43
CA ILE A 140 15.56 -8.07 5.03
C ILE A 140 15.48 -8.66 3.62
N THR A 141 14.36 -9.34 3.31
CA THR A 141 14.13 -9.92 1.97
C THR A 141 14.03 -8.83 0.90
N SER A 142 13.34 -7.73 1.20
CA SER A 142 13.21 -6.59 0.30
C SER A 142 14.54 -5.90 0.04
N ASP A 143 15.36 -5.72 1.08
CA ASP A 143 16.67 -5.09 0.96
C ASP A 143 17.62 -5.95 0.11
N ALA A 144 17.60 -7.27 0.32
CA ALA A 144 18.35 -8.20 -0.52
C ALA A 144 17.88 -8.13 -1.99
N PHE A 145 16.55 -8.06 -2.20
CA PHE A 145 15.98 -7.89 -3.54
C PHE A 145 16.38 -6.57 -4.19
N LEU A 146 16.36 -5.46 -3.45
CA LEU A 146 16.82 -4.16 -3.93
C LEU A 146 18.30 -4.19 -4.34
N LEU A 147 19.15 -4.88 -3.58
CA LEU A 147 20.56 -5.07 -3.95
C LEU A 147 20.69 -5.85 -5.26
N LEU A 148 19.93 -6.93 -5.43
CA LEU A 148 19.92 -7.71 -6.67
C LEU A 148 19.41 -6.87 -7.85
N MET A 149 18.38 -6.06 -7.66
CA MET A 149 17.87 -5.13 -8.68
C MET A 149 18.90 -4.07 -9.05
N PHE A 150 19.68 -3.58 -8.09
CA PHE A 150 20.79 -2.66 -8.36
C PHE A 150 21.87 -3.33 -9.21
N ILE A 151 22.23 -4.58 -8.90
CA ILE A 151 23.16 -5.36 -9.72
C ILE A 151 22.62 -5.55 -11.15
N LEU A 152 21.32 -5.85 -11.30
CA LEU A 152 20.66 -5.94 -12.60
C LEU A 152 20.73 -4.64 -13.38
N LEU A 153 20.45 -3.51 -12.73
CA LEU A 153 20.51 -2.19 -13.34
C LEU A 153 21.92 -1.91 -13.87
N ILE A 154 22.93 -2.05 -13.04
CA ILE A 154 24.32 -1.77 -13.43
C ILE A 154 24.79 -2.73 -14.54
N THR A 155 24.55 -4.02 -14.38
CA THR A 155 24.96 -5.00 -15.39
C THR A 155 24.21 -4.76 -16.72
N GLY A 156 22.90 -4.45 -16.67
CA GLY A 156 22.10 -4.14 -17.85
C GLY A 156 22.61 -2.94 -18.63
N LEU A 157 22.97 -1.86 -17.94
CA LEU A 157 23.54 -0.66 -18.56
C LEU A 157 24.92 -0.91 -19.21
N LEU A 158 25.72 -1.80 -18.61
CA LEU A 158 27.08 -2.05 -19.06
C LEU A 158 27.19 -3.16 -20.12
N ILE A 159 26.21 -4.03 -20.27
CA ILE A 159 26.23 -5.17 -21.22
C ILE A 159 26.33 -4.71 -22.68
N VAL A 160 25.75 -3.56 -23.02
CA VAL A 160 25.69 -3.05 -24.38
C VAL A 160 26.87 -2.12 -24.64
N PRO A 161 27.89 -2.52 -25.42
CA PRO A 161 29.05 -1.68 -25.68
C PRO A 161 28.77 -0.67 -26.82
N GLY A 162 29.62 0.37 -26.88
CA GLY A 162 29.70 1.31 -27.99
C GLY A 162 28.56 2.31 -28.09
N LYS A 163 28.26 2.78 -29.28
CA LYS A 163 27.28 3.86 -29.55
C LYS A 163 25.82 3.52 -29.19
N LYS A 164 25.50 2.25 -29.04
CA LYS A 164 24.16 1.78 -28.63
C LYS A 164 24.03 1.64 -27.11
N GLY A 165 25.13 1.63 -26.37
CA GLY A 165 25.17 1.47 -24.92
C GLY A 165 25.06 2.79 -24.15
N LEU A 166 25.54 2.76 -22.91
CA LEU A 166 25.46 3.88 -21.94
C LEU A 166 26.11 5.18 -22.48
N TRP A 167 27.20 5.08 -23.25
CA TRP A 167 27.90 6.23 -23.86
C TRP A 167 27.31 6.70 -25.19
N GLY A 168 26.08 6.32 -25.51
CA GLY A 168 25.36 6.69 -26.70
C GLY A 168 23.86 6.75 -26.48
N ILE A 169 23.08 6.13 -27.37
CA ILE A 169 21.60 6.14 -27.30
C ILE A 169 21.09 5.61 -25.99
N GLY A 170 21.71 4.54 -25.44
CA GLY A 170 21.31 3.97 -24.15
C GLY A 170 21.41 4.96 -22.99
N GLY A 171 22.47 5.81 -22.97
CA GLY A 171 22.59 6.86 -21.95
C GLY A 171 21.53 7.95 -22.08
N ILE A 172 21.20 8.37 -23.29
CA ILE A 172 20.13 9.35 -23.53
C ILE A 172 18.79 8.83 -23.04
N LEU A 173 18.45 7.58 -23.37
CA LEU A 173 17.22 6.95 -22.92
C LEU A 173 17.16 6.79 -21.38
N THR A 174 18.30 6.50 -20.75
CA THR A 174 18.40 6.42 -19.30
C THR A 174 18.12 7.78 -18.65
N ILE A 175 18.69 8.86 -19.19
CA ILE A 175 18.44 10.23 -18.71
C ILE A 175 16.96 10.59 -18.87
N ILE A 176 16.35 10.31 -20.02
CA ILE A 176 14.93 10.54 -20.25
C ILE A 176 14.09 9.78 -19.22
N GLY A 177 14.42 8.51 -18.96
CA GLY A 177 13.72 7.70 -17.97
C GLY A 177 13.80 8.26 -16.55
N ILE A 178 14.91 8.89 -16.17
CA ILE A 178 15.09 9.55 -14.88
C ILE A 178 14.32 10.89 -14.83
N LEU A 179 14.30 11.64 -15.91
CA LEU A 179 13.65 12.94 -15.95
C LEU A 179 12.12 12.86 -15.86
N ILE A 180 11.50 11.80 -16.40
CA ILE A 180 10.04 11.64 -16.36
C ILE A 180 9.48 11.73 -14.92
N PRO A 181 9.90 10.91 -13.95
CA PRO A 181 9.39 10.98 -12.59
C PRO A 181 9.74 12.30 -11.89
N ILE A 182 10.89 12.90 -12.18
CA ILE A 182 11.30 14.19 -11.62
C ILE A 182 10.36 15.30 -12.09
N LEU A 183 10.02 15.35 -13.39
CA LEU A 183 9.10 16.34 -13.94
C LEU A 183 7.69 16.18 -13.40
N ILE A 184 7.22 14.94 -13.23
CA ILE A 184 5.91 14.66 -12.62
C ILE A 184 5.89 15.15 -11.16
N LEU A 185 6.94 14.84 -10.39
CA LEU A 185 7.05 15.25 -8.98
C LEU A 185 7.10 16.79 -8.85
N SER A 186 7.86 17.46 -9.70
CA SER A 186 7.92 18.93 -9.76
C SER A 186 6.55 19.55 -10.01
N ARG A 187 5.75 18.98 -10.92
CA ARG A 187 4.38 19.45 -11.19
C ARG A 187 3.46 19.27 -10.00
N ILE A 188 3.54 18.13 -9.31
CA ILE A 188 2.73 17.87 -8.11
C ILE A 188 3.06 18.91 -7.03
N HIS A 189 4.34 19.21 -6.81
CA HIS A 189 4.78 20.16 -5.78
C HIS A 189 4.33 21.62 -6.08
N MET A 190 4.25 22.00 -7.34
CA MET A 190 3.75 23.33 -7.74
C MET A 190 2.21 23.43 -7.69
N SER A 191 1.49 22.32 -7.74
CA SER A 191 0.02 22.32 -7.73
C SER A 191 -0.61 22.23 -6.34
N GLU A 192 0.17 21.92 -5.29
CA GLU A 192 -0.31 22.00 -3.91
C GLU A 192 -0.23 23.46 -3.43
N PRO A 193 -1.38 24.16 -3.22
CA PRO A 193 -1.37 25.45 -2.54
C PRO A 193 -0.82 25.23 -1.14
N THR A 194 0.21 25.97 -0.77
CA THR A 194 0.78 26.04 0.58
C THR A 194 -0.33 26.14 1.61
N ARG A 195 -0.75 25.01 2.19
CA ARG A 195 -1.52 25.05 3.45
C ARG A 195 -0.57 25.63 4.50
N ARG A 196 -0.70 26.91 4.76
CA ARG A 196 -0.14 27.55 5.95
C ARG A 196 -0.82 26.89 7.16
N TYR A 197 -0.03 26.23 7.99
CA TYR A 197 -0.41 25.79 9.33
C TYR A 197 -0.60 27.01 10.24
#